data_3c26baf106d984f0e6f8b6e9647cd18b
#
_entry.id   3c26baf106d984f0e6f8b6e9647cd18b
#
_cell.length_a   1.000
_cell.length_b   1.000
_cell.length_c   1.000
_cell.angle_alpha   90.00
_cell.angle_beta   90.00
_cell.angle_gamma   90.00
#
_symmetry.space_group_name_H-M   'P 1'
#
loop_
_entity.id
_entity.type
_entity.pdbx_description
1 polymer ?
#
loop_
_entity_poly.entity_id
_entity_poly.type
_entity_poly.pdbx_seq_one_letter_code
_entity_poly.pdbx_strand_id
1 'polypeptide(L)'
;HLFSSAASDVYKRQDIIILSPGIDIKKCKLKNLLRKKNKNIYTDLDVFYSFYKNVSLTITGTNGKSTTCKLLYDILKDQKKDVRLAGNIGTPILSINKISKKTIFVIEASSYQLEYSKIFSSKFAAILNIAPDHLERHGNLKNYIEAKFKIFNNRKRGAIGFVNKNDHLIQKRIKTIKPKLKLVNVDTKLNNLILKKIRNKYFLSRSNQANLSFVLEMIKKFNVKSNKLLESVNKFKGLNYRQKIIYNKNKLIIINDSKSTSYSSSKELLEMYKNIHWLIGGIPKKDDKISLSKKYFRNIKIYVSVSYTHLTLPTRRGG
;
A
#
# COMPACT_ATOMS: atom_id res chain seq x y z
N HIS A 1 36.66 -9.34 18.66
CA HIS A 1 36.60 -7.90 19.05
C HIS A 1 37.24 -6.93 18.04
N LEU A 2 38.24 -7.34 17.27
CA LEU A 2 38.96 -6.50 16.28
C LEU A 2 38.09 -6.10 15.07
N PHE A 3 37.15 -6.95 14.63
CA PHE A 3 36.20 -6.64 13.53
C PHE A 3 35.15 -5.60 13.89
N SER A 4 34.81 -5.43 15.15
CA SER A 4 33.83 -4.48 15.64
C SER A 4 34.34 -3.03 15.64
N SER A 5 35.61 -2.79 15.92
CA SER A 5 36.19 -1.44 15.96
C SER A 5 36.47 -0.89 14.55
N ALA A 6 37.03 -1.69 13.65
CA ALA A 6 37.29 -1.27 12.27
C ALA A 6 35.98 -0.95 11.50
N ALA A 7 34.96 -1.78 11.64
CA ALA A 7 33.66 -1.48 11.06
C ALA A 7 33.05 -0.17 11.59
N SER A 8 33.17 0.09 12.90
CA SER A 8 32.66 1.34 13.50
C SER A 8 33.39 2.58 12.98
N ASP A 9 34.68 2.49 12.67
CA ASP A 9 35.48 3.61 12.18
C ASP A 9 35.24 3.91 10.69
N VAL A 10 34.94 2.89 9.87
CA VAL A 10 34.50 3.07 8.49
C VAL A 10 33.14 3.79 8.46
N TYR A 11 32.19 3.41 9.31
CA TYR A 11 30.89 4.09 9.38
C TYR A 11 30.98 5.54 9.88
N LYS A 12 31.95 5.87 10.71
CA LYS A 12 32.14 7.26 11.20
C LYS A 12 32.57 8.22 10.08
N ARG A 13 33.22 7.72 9.04
CA ARG A 13 33.76 8.52 7.91
C ARG A 13 32.78 8.63 6.73
N GLN A 14 31.64 7.91 6.76
CA GLN A 14 30.69 7.94 5.65
C GLN A 14 29.85 9.22 5.62
N ASP A 15 29.80 9.85 4.44
CA ASP A 15 29.01 11.05 4.17
C ASP A 15 27.56 10.72 3.85
N ILE A 16 27.29 9.57 3.26
CA ILE A 16 25.97 9.10 2.84
C ILE A 16 25.71 7.70 3.38
N ILE A 17 24.54 7.52 3.99
CA ILE A 17 24.07 6.23 4.50
C ILE A 17 22.80 5.86 3.79
N ILE A 18 22.80 4.77 3.02
CA ILE A 18 21.60 4.22 2.39
C ILE A 18 20.97 3.21 3.34
N LEU A 19 19.76 3.52 3.81
CA LEU A 19 19.04 2.69 4.77
C LEU A 19 18.05 1.76 4.06
N SER A 20 18.22 0.45 4.25
CA SER A 20 17.21 -0.52 3.83
C SER A 20 15.91 -0.31 4.64
N PRO A 21 14.72 -0.37 4.02
CA PRO A 21 13.44 -0.15 4.70
C PRO A 21 13.19 -1.08 5.89
N GLY A 22 13.74 -2.30 5.85
CA GLY A 22 13.64 -3.28 6.94
C GLY A 22 14.41 -2.92 8.21
N ILE A 23 15.37 -2.00 8.14
CA ILE A 23 16.21 -1.62 9.30
C ILE A 23 15.45 -0.65 10.21
N ASP A 24 15.27 -1.05 11.47
CA ASP A 24 14.78 -0.16 12.52
C ASP A 24 15.95 0.55 13.20
N ILE A 25 16.12 1.84 12.92
CA ILE A 25 17.20 2.67 13.51
C ILE A 25 17.12 2.65 15.05
N LYS A 26 15.94 2.53 15.62
CA LYS A 26 15.77 2.57 17.09
C LYS A 26 16.25 1.29 17.77
N LYS A 27 16.24 0.16 17.05
CA LYS A 27 16.51 -1.19 17.57
C LYS A 27 17.82 -1.80 17.08
N CYS A 28 18.41 -1.27 15.99
CA CYS A 28 19.62 -1.83 15.43
C CYS A 28 20.87 -1.53 16.28
N LYS A 29 21.92 -2.36 16.14
CA LYS A 29 23.21 -2.19 16.85
C LYS A 29 23.84 -0.82 16.58
N LEU A 30 23.62 -0.22 15.42
CA LEU A 30 24.16 1.08 15.01
C LEU A 30 23.27 2.28 15.40
N LYS A 31 22.28 2.12 16.27
CA LYS A 31 21.29 3.14 16.62
C LYS A 31 21.89 4.51 16.98
N ASN A 32 22.96 4.53 17.77
CA ASN A 32 23.59 5.78 18.23
C ASN A 32 24.28 6.51 17.08
N LEU A 33 24.99 5.80 16.20
CA LEU A 33 25.62 6.34 15.01
C LEU A 33 24.57 6.89 14.03
N LEU A 34 23.54 6.11 13.72
CA LEU A 34 22.48 6.49 12.80
C LEU A 34 21.67 7.69 13.30
N ARG A 35 21.48 7.83 14.62
CA ARG A 35 20.86 9.03 15.20
C ARG A 35 21.73 10.27 15.01
N LYS A 36 23.04 10.19 15.29
CA LYS A 36 24.00 11.28 15.07
C LYS A 36 24.09 11.68 13.58
N LYS A 37 24.12 10.71 12.68
CA LYS A 37 24.21 10.88 11.22
C LYS A 37 22.85 10.97 10.52
N ASN A 38 21.76 11.23 11.22
CA ASN A 38 20.38 11.22 10.64
C ASN A 38 20.23 12.13 9.41
N LYS A 39 20.96 13.25 9.34
CA LYS A 39 20.95 14.14 8.17
C LYS A 39 21.53 13.48 6.91
N ASN A 40 22.34 12.44 7.05
CA ASN A 40 23.03 11.74 5.97
C ASN A 40 22.36 10.43 5.57
N ILE A 41 21.20 10.10 6.17
CA ILE A 41 20.43 8.89 5.87
C ILE A 41 19.50 9.18 4.69
N TYR A 42 19.53 8.28 3.70
CA TYR A 42 18.69 8.27 2.51
C TYR A 42 18.09 6.87 2.32
N THR A 43 17.13 6.76 1.42
CA THR A 43 16.46 5.49 1.10
C THR A 43 16.72 5.09 -0.37
N ASP A 44 16.33 3.89 -0.72
CA ASP A 44 16.31 3.41 -2.11
C ASP A 44 15.54 4.34 -3.06
N LEU A 45 14.44 4.95 -2.56
CA LEU A 45 13.66 5.95 -3.31
C LEU A 45 14.49 7.20 -3.62
N ASP A 46 15.30 7.66 -2.66
CA ASP A 46 16.15 8.83 -2.83
C ASP A 46 17.27 8.55 -3.84
N VAL A 47 17.92 7.39 -3.71
CA VAL A 47 18.95 6.95 -4.66
C VAL A 47 18.36 6.86 -6.08
N PHE A 48 17.24 6.18 -6.25
CA PHE A 48 16.56 6.10 -7.52
C PHE A 48 16.26 7.49 -8.10
N TYR A 49 15.70 8.38 -7.29
CA TYR A 49 15.33 9.71 -7.72
C TYR A 49 16.54 10.60 -8.05
N SER A 50 17.72 10.34 -7.49
CA SER A 50 18.93 11.08 -7.87
C SER A 50 19.29 10.86 -9.35
N PHE A 51 19.05 9.66 -9.88
CA PHE A 51 19.34 9.28 -11.26
C PHE A 51 18.17 9.53 -12.22
N TYR A 52 16.94 9.25 -11.78
CA TYR A 52 15.76 9.23 -12.66
C TYR A 52 14.69 10.22 -12.22
N LYS A 53 14.48 11.27 -13.03
CA LYS A 53 13.49 12.34 -12.80
C LYS A 53 12.21 12.16 -13.65
N ASN A 54 11.98 10.97 -14.12
CA ASN A 54 10.84 10.58 -14.96
C ASN A 54 9.49 10.85 -14.30
N VAL A 55 8.42 10.77 -15.08
CA VAL A 55 7.05 10.80 -14.56
C VAL A 55 6.82 9.57 -13.69
N SER A 56 6.39 9.79 -12.47
CA SER A 56 6.07 8.72 -11.54
C SER A 56 4.67 8.90 -10.93
N LEU A 57 3.96 7.77 -10.77
CA LEU A 57 2.75 7.61 -9.99
C LEU A 57 3.13 6.83 -8.74
N THR A 58 3.18 7.47 -7.59
CA THR A 58 3.61 6.83 -6.34
C THR A 58 2.43 6.65 -5.41
N ILE A 59 2.23 5.44 -4.94
CA ILE A 59 1.07 5.04 -4.15
C ILE A 59 1.52 4.60 -2.76
N THR A 60 0.94 5.20 -1.73
CA THR A 60 1.03 4.73 -0.35
C THR A 60 -0.37 4.60 0.28
N GLY A 61 -0.44 4.05 1.47
CA GLY A 61 -1.67 3.80 2.22
C GLY A 61 -1.49 2.64 3.17
N THR A 62 -2.44 2.36 4.01
CA THR A 62 -2.44 1.15 4.81
C THR A 62 -2.79 -0.05 3.93
N ASN A 63 -3.92 -0.01 3.26
CA ASN A 63 -4.43 -1.08 2.40
C ASN A 63 -4.55 -0.64 0.94
N GLY A 64 -4.63 -1.59 0.01
CA GLY A 64 -4.93 -1.34 -1.39
C GLY A 64 -3.75 -0.92 -2.28
N LYS A 65 -2.59 -0.59 -1.73
CA LYS A 65 -1.41 -0.11 -2.47
C LYS A 65 -1.07 -0.98 -3.69
N SER A 66 -0.81 -2.24 -3.47
CA SER A 66 -0.37 -3.18 -4.51
C SER A 66 -1.42 -3.36 -5.61
N THR A 67 -2.71 -3.44 -5.23
CA THR A 67 -3.83 -3.54 -6.18
C THR A 67 -3.90 -2.30 -7.06
N THR A 68 -3.83 -1.11 -6.45
CA THR A 68 -3.86 0.18 -7.17
C THR A 68 -2.68 0.31 -8.12
N CYS A 69 -1.47 -0.01 -7.65
CA CYS A 69 -0.26 0.02 -8.49
C CYS A 69 -0.34 -0.96 -9.65
N LYS A 70 -0.76 -2.20 -9.40
CA LYS A 70 -0.88 -3.20 -10.47
C LYS A 70 -1.90 -2.81 -11.51
N LEU A 71 -3.07 -2.31 -11.08
CA LEU A 71 -4.12 -1.88 -12.00
C LEU A 71 -3.69 -0.67 -12.84
N LEU A 72 -3.02 0.33 -12.24
CA LEU A 72 -2.43 1.45 -12.97
C LEU A 72 -1.42 0.98 -14.00
N TYR A 73 -0.52 0.08 -13.60
CA TYR A 73 0.47 -0.51 -14.49
C TYR A 73 -0.17 -1.23 -15.67
N ASP A 74 -1.17 -2.11 -15.41
CA ASP A 74 -1.82 -2.88 -16.47
C ASP A 74 -2.55 -1.96 -17.46
N ILE A 75 -3.30 -0.96 -16.98
CA ILE A 75 -3.98 0.00 -17.83
C ILE A 75 -2.99 0.76 -18.70
N LEU A 76 -1.90 1.27 -18.14
CA LEU A 76 -0.89 2.03 -18.91
C LEU A 76 -0.18 1.12 -19.92
N LYS A 77 0.10 -0.12 -19.57
CA LYS A 77 0.70 -1.11 -20.45
C LYS A 77 -0.21 -1.46 -21.64
N ASP A 78 -1.51 -1.67 -21.37
CA ASP A 78 -2.52 -1.95 -22.41
C ASP A 78 -2.69 -0.75 -23.37
N GLN A 79 -2.41 0.47 -22.89
CA GLN A 79 -2.32 1.69 -23.72
C GLN A 79 -0.97 1.81 -24.47
N LYS A 80 -0.12 0.76 -24.47
CA LYS A 80 1.22 0.75 -25.10
C LYS A 80 2.17 1.83 -24.55
N LYS A 81 1.99 2.27 -23.29
CA LYS A 81 2.95 3.18 -22.64
C LYS A 81 4.18 2.39 -22.18
N ASP A 82 5.35 3.02 -22.24
CA ASP A 82 6.56 2.49 -21.59
C ASP A 82 6.44 2.68 -20.08
N VAL A 83 6.04 1.63 -19.37
CA VAL A 83 5.73 1.68 -17.94
C VAL A 83 6.49 0.60 -17.17
N ARG A 84 6.93 0.93 -15.96
CA ARG A 84 7.56 -0.01 -15.01
C ARG A 84 6.81 0.03 -13.69
N LEU A 85 6.58 -1.17 -13.13
CA LEU A 85 6.02 -1.37 -11.81
C LEU A 85 7.16 -1.66 -10.83
N ALA A 86 7.30 -0.86 -9.78
CA ALA A 86 8.45 -0.91 -8.91
C ALA A 86 8.16 -0.56 -7.45
N GLY A 87 9.16 -0.77 -6.60
CA GLY A 87 9.14 -0.44 -5.18
C GLY A 87 8.80 -1.63 -4.32
N ASN A 88 7.84 -1.49 -3.40
CA ASN A 88 7.41 -2.57 -2.49
C ASN A 88 6.62 -3.70 -3.19
N ILE A 89 6.29 -3.51 -4.47
CA ILE A 89 5.72 -4.52 -5.38
C ILE A 89 6.41 -4.42 -6.74
N GLY A 90 6.41 -5.51 -7.49
CA GLY A 90 7.06 -5.58 -8.80
C GLY A 90 8.56 -5.75 -8.66
N THR A 91 9.32 -4.97 -9.42
CA THR A 91 10.79 -4.99 -9.38
C THR A 91 11.30 -4.06 -8.27
N PRO A 92 12.28 -4.46 -7.45
CA PRO A 92 12.95 -3.53 -6.54
C PRO A 92 13.41 -2.29 -7.30
N ILE A 93 13.19 -1.10 -6.72
CA ILE A 93 13.28 0.16 -7.49
C ILE A 93 14.69 0.39 -8.07
N LEU A 94 15.73 -0.06 -7.40
CA LEU A 94 17.12 0.05 -7.88
C LEU A 94 17.53 -1.04 -8.88
N SER A 95 16.69 -2.06 -9.08
CA SER A 95 16.93 -3.15 -10.03
C SER A 95 16.25 -2.96 -11.39
N ILE A 96 15.62 -1.79 -11.60
CA ILE A 96 14.95 -1.50 -12.86
C ILE A 96 16.00 -1.23 -13.94
N ASN A 97 15.82 -1.86 -15.09
CA ASN A 97 16.67 -1.67 -16.25
C ASN A 97 15.86 -1.14 -17.46
N LYS A 98 16.55 -0.86 -18.57
CA LYS A 98 15.97 -0.38 -19.85
C LYS A 98 15.04 0.82 -19.63
N ILE A 99 15.56 1.86 -18.97
CA ILE A 99 14.85 3.10 -18.67
C ILE A 99 15.13 4.11 -19.80
N SER A 100 14.07 4.65 -20.39
CA SER A 100 14.12 5.76 -21.34
C SER A 100 13.57 7.04 -20.71
N LYS A 101 13.77 8.20 -21.33
CA LYS A 101 13.17 9.47 -20.90
C LYS A 101 11.62 9.45 -20.90
N LYS A 102 11.00 8.54 -21.67
CA LYS A 102 9.54 8.36 -21.77
C LYS A 102 8.99 7.34 -20.77
N THR A 103 9.85 6.59 -20.06
CA THR A 103 9.43 5.58 -19.10
C THR A 103 8.63 6.22 -17.97
N ILE A 104 7.45 5.66 -17.70
CA ILE A 104 6.57 6.02 -16.58
C ILE A 104 6.77 5.00 -15.46
N PHE A 105 6.97 5.48 -14.24
CA PHE A 105 7.07 4.60 -13.08
C PHE A 105 5.78 4.57 -12.29
N VAL A 106 5.27 3.37 -12.01
CA VAL A 106 4.25 3.13 -11.00
C VAL A 106 4.95 2.55 -9.79
N ILE A 107 4.99 3.30 -8.69
CA ILE A 107 5.81 2.99 -7.52
C ILE A 107 4.91 2.73 -6.32
N GLU A 108 5.03 1.54 -5.72
CA GLU A 108 4.48 1.29 -4.40
C GLU A 108 5.49 1.74 -3.35
N ALA A 109 5.12 2.70 -2.50
CA ALA A 109 5.96 3.18 -1.41
C ALA A 109 5.39 2.77 -0.05
N SER A 110 6.20 2.07 0.75
CA SER A 110 5.89 1.76 2.14
C SER A 110 6.10 2.96 3.06
N SER A 111 5.49 2.95 4.25
CA SER A 111 5.77 3.97 5.26
C SER A 111 7.24 3.95 5.72
N TYR A 112 7.89 2.78 5.68
CA TYR A 112 9.29 2.63 6.06
C TYR A 112 10.24 3.32 5.07
N GLN A 113 9.99 3.18 3.75
CA GLN A 113 10.74 3.90 2.73
C GLN A 113 10.55 5.40 2.84
N LEU A 114 9.30 5.85 3.04
CA LEU A 114 8.97 7.27 3.14
C LEU A 114 9.49 7.92 4.42
N GLU A 115 9.60 7.17 5.53
CA GLU A 115 10.02 7.69 6.84
C GLU A 115 11.38 8.41 6.80
N TYR A 116 12.32 7.87 6.02
CA TYR A 116 13.68 8.43 5.91
C TYR A 116 13.98 9.04 4.54
N SER A 117 13.02 9.02 3.62
CA SER A 117 13.17 9.65 2.31
C SER A 117 13.23 11.19 2.44
N LYS A 118 14.18 11.81 1.75
CA LYS A 118 14.48 13.24 1.83
C LYS A 118 14.33 13.99 0.51
N ILE A 119 14.81 13.39 -0.57
CA ILE A 119 14.85 14.07 -1.87
C ILE A 119 13.86 13.51 -2.89
N PHE A 120 13.32 12.30 -2.63
CA PHE A 120 12.36 11.67 -3.51
C PHE A 120 11.16 12.56 -3.77
N SER A 121 10.78 12.70 -5.04
CA SER A 121 9.63 13.48 -5.47
C SER A 121 8.87 12.73 -6.56
N SER A 122 7.56 12.65 -6.43
CA SER A 122 6.68 12.05 -7.41
C SER A 122 5.84 13.11 -8.13
N LYS A 123 5.61 12.92 -9.45
CA LYS A 123 4.73 13.81 -10.22
C LYS A 123 3.28 13.65 -9.80
N PHE A 124 2.87 12.40 -9.56
CA PHE A 124 1.52 12.03 -9.09
C PHE A 124 1.66 11.14 -7.88
N ALA A 125 1.21 11.58 -6.73
CA ALA A 125 1.34 10.85 -5.47
C ALA A 125 -0.03 10.61 -4.84
N ALA A 126 -0.28 9.41 -4.31
CA ALA A 126 -1.55 9.07 -3.68
C ALA A 126 -1.40 8.50 -2.27
N ILE A 127 -2.26 8.93 -1.35
CA ILE A 127 -2.49 8.28 -0.06
C ILE A 127 -3.91 7.70 -0.09
N LEU A 128 -4.02 6.37 -0.17
CA LEU A 128 -5.30 5.69 -0.38
C LEU A 128 -6.18 5.71 0.87
N ASN A 129 -5.59 5.38 2.01
CA ASN A 129 -6.26 5.29 3.30
C ASN A 129 -5.23 5.21 4.43
N ILE A 130 -5.67 5.51 5.64
CA ILE A 130 -4.88 5.36 6.87
C ILE A 130 -5.71 4.63 7.92
N ALA A 131 -5.16 3.52 8.41
CA ALA A 131 -5.65 2.80 9.58
C ALA A 131 -4.45 2.41 10.46
N PRO A 132 -4.60 2.16 11.76
CA PRO A 132 -3.52 1.70 12.62
C PRO A 132 -2.83 0.46 12.05
N ASP A 133 -1.54 0.59 11.80
CA ASP A 133 -0.68 -0.51 11.32
C ASP A 133 0.78 -0.15 11.62
N HIS A 134 1.64 -1.16 11.81
CA HIS A 134 3.08 -0.97 12.04
C HIS A 134 3.42 -0.02 13.22
N LEU A 135 2.56 0.02 14.24
CA LEU A 135 2.77 0.91 15.39
C LEU A 135 3.99 0.51 16.23
N GLU A 136 4.35 -0.77 16.24
CA GLU A 136 5.59 -1.28 16.84
C GLU A 136 6.86 -0.68 16.24
N ARG A 137 6.79 -0.26 14.97
CA ARG A 137 7.90 0.40 14.25
C ARG A 137 7.85 1.92 14.40
N HIS A 138 6.70 2.53 14.15
CA HIS A 138 6.54 3.99 14.15
C HIS A 138 6.35 4.56 15.57
N GLY A 139 6.05 3.71 16.56
CA GLY A 139 5.77 4.08 17.95
C GLY A 139 4.33 4.48 18.21
N ASN A 140 3.70 5.22 17.30
CA ASN A 140 2.31 5.64 17.40
C ASN A 140 1.69 5.99 16.04
N LEU A 141 0.37 6.15 16.02
CA LEU A 141 -0.39 6.45 14.80
C LEU A 141 0.02 7.80 14.17
N LYS A 142 0.34 8.82 14.98
CA LYS A 142 0.78 10.12 14.48
C LYS A 142 2.04 10.00 13.63
N ASN A 143 3.06 9.31 14.12
CA ASN A 143 4.30 9.11 13.38
C ASN A 143 4.09 8.30 12.09
N TYR A 144 3.20 7.31 12.12
CA TYR A 144 2.82 6.54 10.93
C TYR A 144 2.17 7.42 9.85
N ILE A 145 1.26 8.31 10.26
CA ILE A 145 0.63 9.30 9.38
C ILE A 145 1.72 10.21 8.78
N GLU A 146 2.60 10.78 9.63
CA GLU A 146 3.69 11.65 9.20
C GLU A 146 4.60 10.97 8.16
N ALA A 147 4.97 9.72 8.43
CA ALA A 147 5.80 8.96 7.48
C ALA A 147 5.14 8.86 6.09
N LYS A 148 3.84 8.56 6.03
CA LYS A 148 3.12 8.48 4.75
C LYS A 148 2.98 9.85 4.06
N PHE A 149 2.73 10.90 4.82
CA PHE A 149 2.58 12.25 4.28
C PHE A 149 3.87 12.82 3.68
N LYS A 150 5.04 12.26 4.03
CA LYS A 150 6.31 12.60 3.36
C LYS A 150 6.29 12.40 1.85
N ILE A 151 5.40 11.57 1.32
CA ILE A 151 5.19 11.40 -0.13
C ILE A 151 4.88 12.72 -0.84
N PHE A 152 4.41 13.73 -0.09
CA PHE A 152 4.09 15.06 -0.59
C PHE A 152 5.17 16.12 -0.33
N ASN A 153 6.30 15.80 0.30
CA ASN A 153 7.27 16.79 0.76
C ASN A 153 8.05 17.44 -0.39
N ASN A 154 8.70 16.66 -1.22
CA ASN A 154 9.58 17.18 -2.27
C ASN A 154 8.81 17.32 -3.58
N ARG A 155 8.43 18.55 -3.92
CA ARG A 155 7.49 18.79 -5.00
C ARG A 155 8.17 19.31 -6.24
N LYS A 156 7.91 18.65 -7.36
CA LYS A 156 8.15 19.23 -8.68
C LYS A 156 7.01 20.21 -9.03
N ARG A 157 7.34 21.22 -9.83
CA ARG A 157 6.31 22.11 -10.41
C ARG A 157 5.22 21.28 -11.10
N GLY A 158 3.96 21.56 -10.74
CA GLY A 158 2.79 20.86 -11.26
C GLY A 158 2.64 19.41 -10.75
N ALA A 159 3.25 19.05 -9.61
CA ALA A 159 2.93 17.80 -8.92
C ALA A 159 1.51 17.84 -8.36
N ILE A 160 0.85 16.67 -8.37
CA ILE A 160 -0.54 16.51 -7.92
C ILE A 160 -0.59 15.40 -6.87
N GLY A 161 -1.21 15.70 -5.72
CA GLY A 161 -1.53 14.73 -4.69
C GLY A 161 -2.97 14.24 -4.83
N PHE A 162 -3.19 12.95 -4.61
CA PHE A 162 -4.51 12.32 -4.57
C PHE A 162 -4.75 11.77 -3.17
N VAL A 163 -5.86 12.13 -2.57
CA VAL A 163 -6.18 11.78 -1.18
C VAL A 163 -7.62 11.31 -1.06
N ASN A 164 -7.87 10.40 -0.16
CA ASN A 164 -9.20 9.89 0.10
C ASN A 164 -10.07 10.98 0.76
N LYS A 165 -11.14 11.38 0.07
CA LYS A 165 -12.12 12.36 0.57
C LYS A 165 -12.81 11.88 1.85
N ASN A 166 -13.01 10.57 1.98
CA ASN A 166 -13.80 9.95 3.03
C ASN A 166 -12.96 9.44 4.22
N ASP A 167 -11.62 9.58 4.18
CA ASP A 167 -10.73 9.18 5.27
C ASP A 167 -10.50 10.36 6.23
N HIS A 168 -11.07 10.27 7.42
CA HIS A 168 -11.02 11.35 8.40
C HIS A 168 -9.60 11.66 8.91
N LEU A 169 -8.71 10.65 9.02
CA LEU A 169 -7.32 10.87 9.44
C LEU A 169 -6.54 11.64 8.38
N ILE A 170 -6.73 11.31 7.11
CA ILE A 170 -6.14 12.04 5.99
C ILE A 170 -6.67 13.47 5.95
N GLN A 171 -7.99 13.67 6.02
CA GLN A 171 -8.61 14.99 5.95
C GLN A 171 -8.20 15.87 7.14
N LYS A 172 -8.15 15.32 8.36
CA LYS A 172 -7.65 16.02 9.55
C LYS A 172 -6.21 16.48 9.34
N ARG A 173 -5.33 15.60 8.82
CA ARG A 173 -3.92 15.94 8.61
C ARG A 173 -3.72 17.01 7.52
N ILE A 174 -4.47 16.97 6.44
CA ILE A 174 -4.40 17.97 5.37
C ILE A 174 -4.71 19.38 5.90
N LYS A 175 -5.71 19.52 6.75
CA LYS A 175 -6.07 20.82 7.37
C LYS A 175 -4.91 21.43 8.16
N THR A 176 -4.09 20.60 8.80
CA THR A 176 -2.98 21.06 9.64
C THR A 176 -1.71 21.41 8.87
N ILE A 177 -1.43 20.71 7.75
CA ILE A 177 -0.17 20.91 7.01
C ILE A 177 -0.26 21.96 5.90
N LYS A 178 -1.47 22.33 5.48
CA LYS A 178 -1.73 23.24 4.33
C LYS A 178 -0.79 22.92 3.16
N PRO A 179 -0.93 21.76 2.51
CA PRO A 179 0.03 21.30 1.52
C PRO A 179 0.13 22.28 0.36
N LYS A 180 1.36 22.64 -0.03
CA LYS A 180 1.61 23.58 -1.13
C LYS A 180 1.44 22.97 -2.53
N LEU A 181 0.95 21.72 -2.69
CA LEU A 181 0.64 21.10 -3.96
C LEU A 181 -0.88 21.05 -4.18
N LYS A 182 -1.27 20.97 -5.44
CA LYS A 182 -2.67 20.71 -5.79
C LYS A 182 -3.08 19.34 -5.27
N LEU A 183 -4.09 19.30 -4.39
CA LEU A 183 -4.70 18.07 -3.95
C LEU A 183 -6.00 17.81 -4.73
N VAL A 184 -6.16 16.53 -5.11
CA VAL A 184 -7.40 15.99 -5.65
C VAL A 184 -8.01 15.08 -4.58
N ASN A 185 -9.17 15.48 -4.06
CA ASN A 185 -9.95 14.66 -3.13
C ASN A 185 -10.70 13.59 -3.93
N VAL A 186 -10.26 12.35 -3.80
CA VAL A 186 -10.86 11.21 -4.49
C VAL A 186 -12.08 10.73 -3.73
N ASP A 187 -13.23 10.73 -4.38
CA ASP A 187 -14.41 10.08 -3.85
C ASP A 187 -14.29 8.56 -4.08
N THR A 188 -14.26 7.82 -2.99
CA THR A 188 -14.11 6.35 -3.05
C THR A 188 -15.41 5.61 -3.33
N LYS A 189 -16.52 6.32 -3.45
CA LYS A 189 -17.78 5.78 -3.93
C LYS A 189 -17.85 5.95 -5.45
N LEU A 190 -17.81 4.85 -6.17
CA LEU A 190 -17.97 4.88 -7.62
C LEU A 190 -19.41 5.23 -8.01
N ASN A 191 -19.52 6.04 -9.06
CA ASN A 191 -20.83 6.36 -9.66
C ASN A 191 -21.47 5.07 -10.23
N ASN A 192 -22.78 4.92 -10.04
CA ASN A 192 -23.58 3.78 -10.55
C ASN A 192 -23.42 3.58 -12.07
N LEU A 193 -23.26 4.65 -12.85
CA LEU A 193 -23.06 4.57 -14.29
C LEU A 193 -21.72 3.87 -14.64
N ILE A 194 -20.69 4.11 -13.85
CA ILE A 194 -19.38 3.44 -14.00
C ILE A 194 -19.51 1.98 -13.55
N LEU A 195 -20.14 1.73 -12.41
CA LEU A 195 -20.33 0.39 -11.86
C LEU A 195 -21.10 -0.53 -12.82
N LYS A 196 -22.16 -0.03 -13.50
CA LYS A 196 -22.92 -0.80 -14.49
C LYS A 196 -22.07 -1.29 -15.68
N LYS A 197 -21.00 -0.58 -16.03
CA LYS A 197 -20.07 -0.97 -17.13
C LYS A 197 -19.01 -1.98 -16.68
N ILE A 198 -18.80 -2.15 -15.36
CA ILE A 198 -17.79 -3.04 -14.81
C ILE A 198 -18.43 -4.41 -14.57
N ARG A 199 -18.03 -5.41 -15.37
CA ARG A 199 -18.48 -6.80 -15.26
C ARG A 199 -17.60 -7.65 -14.34
N ASN A 200 -16.43 -7.13 -13.96
CA ASN A 200 -15.44 -7.85 -13.17
C ASN A 200 -15.85 -7.92 -11.69
N LYS A 201 -16.16 -9.13 -11.22
CA LYS A 201 -16.57 -9.41 -9.83
C LYS A 201 -15.51 -8.99 -8.78
N TYR A 202 -14.26 -8.81 -9.17
CA TYR A 202 -13.20 -8.32 -8.29
C TYR A 202 -13.54 -6.94 -7.69
N PHE A 203 -14.27 -6.11 -8.44
CA PHE A 203 -14.68 -4.76 -8.00
C PHE A 203 -16.06 -4.71 -7.32
N LEU A 204 -16.59 -5.84 -6.88
CA LEU A 204 -17.81 -5.85 -6.05
C LEU A 204 -17.53 -5.35 -4.63
N SER A 205 -16.32 -5.57 -4.11
CA SER A 205 -15.94 -5.11 -2.78
C SER A 205 -15.71 -3.59 -2.73
N ARG A 206 -16.10 -2.97 -1.62
CA ARG A 206 -15.94 -1.52 -1.43
C ARG A 206 -14.46 -1.09 -1.46
N SER A 207 -13.58 -1.90 -0.89
CA SER A 207 -12.14 -1.61 -0.88
C SER A 207 -11.56 -1.62 -2.29
N ASN A 208 -11.96 -2.56 -3.16
CA ASN A 208 -11.52 -2.61 -4.54
C ASN A 208 -12.16 -1.50 -5.39
N GLN A 209 -13.40 -1.09 -5.09
CA GLN A 209 -14.02 0.09 -5.70
C GLN A 209 -13.25 1.36 -5.32
N ALA A 210 -12.86 1.50 -4.06
CA ALA A 210 -12.04 2.62 -3.61
C ALA A 210 -10.68 2.66 -4.33
N ASN A 211 -10.01 1.52 -4.46
CA ASN A 211 -8.77 1.41 -5.22
C ASN A 211 -8.96 1.83 -6.68
N LEU A 212 -10.05 1.37 -7.32
CA LEU A 212 -10.38 1.73 -8.70
C LEU A 212 -10.68 3.23 -8.84
N SER A 213 -11.34 3.86 -7.86
CA SER A 213 -11.61 5.31 -7.88
C SER A 213 -10.31 6.12 -7.96
N PHE A 214 -9.28 5.73 -7.19
CA PHE A 214 -7.95 6.34 -7.29
C PHE A 214 -7.33 6.13 -8.67
N VAL A 215 -7.42 4.93 -9.20
CA VAL A 215 -6.91 4.62 -10.55
C VAL A 215 -7.58 5.50 -11.60
N LEU A 216 -8.91 5.61 -11.57
CA LEU A 216 -9.67 6.42 -12.53
C LEU A 216 -9.30 7.91 -12.43
N GLU A 217 -9.14 8.46 -11.22
CA GLU A 217 -8.72 9.85 -11.06
C GLU A 217 -7.28 10.10 -11.53
N MET A 218 -6.35 9.21 -11.22
CA MET A 218 -4.96 9.35 -11.62
C MET A 218 -4.77 9.18 -13.13
N ILE A 219 -5.49 8.25 -13.74
CA ILE A 219 -5.36 7.95 -15.17
C ILE A 219 -5.88 9.08 -16.07
N LYS A 220 -6.76 9.96 -15.57
CA LYS A 220 -7.20 11.19 -16.28
C LYS A 220 -6.04 12.11 -16.65
N LYS A 221 -4.86 11.95 -16.01
CA LYS A 221 -3.65 12.72 -16.31
C LYS A 221 -2.85 12.16 -17.49
N PHE A 222 -3.32 11.05 -18.05
CA PHE A 222 -2.73 10.39 -19.19
C PHE A 222 -3.77 10.29 -20.30
N ASN A 223 -3.36 10.46 -21.52
CA ASN A 223 -4.28 10.29 -22.66
C ASN A 223 -4.60 8.79 -22.84
N VAL A 224 -5.67 8.33 -22.20
CA VAL A 224 -6.10 6.93 -22.15
C VAL A 224 -7.43 6.77 -22.89
N LYS A 225 -7.50 5.84 -23.84
CA LYS A 225 -8.72 5.50 -24.57
C LYS A 225 -9.71 4.79 -23.65
N SER A 226 -10.94 5.33 -23.53
CA SER A 226 -11.95 4.84 -22.57
C SER A 226 -12.36 3.39 -22.77
N ASN A 227 -12.48 2.92 -24.01
CA ASN A 227 -12.81 1.53 -24.29
C ASN A 227 -11.70 0.56 -23.81
N LYS A 228 -10.44 0.88 -24.06
CA LYS A 228 -9.30 0.09 -23.54
C LYS A 228 -9.19 0.15 -22.02
N LEU A 229 -9.49 1.30 -21.40
CA LEU A 229 -9.54 1.41 -19.96
C LEU A 229 -10.54 0.42 -19.37
N LEU A 230 -11.77 0.41 -19.89
CA LEU A 230 -12.83 -0.49 -19.41
C LEU A 230 -12.47 -1.96 -19.66
N GLU A 231 -11.83 -2.26 -20.81
CA GLU A 231 -11.33 -3.60 -21.11
C GLU A 231 -10.28 -4.05 -20.09
N SER A 232 -9.27 -3.21 -19.78
CA SER A 232 -8.24 -3.51 -18.77
C SER A 232 -8.84 -3.75 -17.39
N VAL A 233 -9.82 -2.92 -16.97
CA VAL A 233 -10.53 -3.11 -15.70
C VAL A 233 -11.28 -4.43 -15.68
N ASN A 234 -11.99 -4.78 -16.77
CA ASN A 234 -12.76 -6.02 -16.84
C ASN A 234 -11.88 -7.27 -16.93
N LYS A 235 -10.68 -7.19 -17.49
CA LYS A 235 -9.69 -8.28 -17.55
C LYS A 235 -8.84 -8.42 -16.28
N PHE A 236 -8.88 -7.46 -15.36
CA PHE A 236 -8.03 -7.48 -14.18
C PHE A 236 -8.28 -8.70 -13.30
N LYS A 237 -7.26 -9.50 -13.08
CA LYS A 237 -7.34 -10.77 -12.30
C LYS A 237 -6.99 -10.60 -10.82
N GLY A 238 -6.80 -9.36 -10.35
CA GLY A 238 -6.30 -9.11 -8.99
C GLY A 238 -4.82 -9.50 -8.84
N LEU A 239 -4.38 -9.54 -7.60
CA LEU A 239 -3.04 -9.99 -7.24
C LEU A 239 -3.12 -11.38 -6.62
N ASN A 240 -2.05 -12.17 -6.81
CA ASN A 240 -1.91 -13.44 -6.11
C ASN A 240 -1.94 -13.19 -4.60
N TYR A 241 -2.67 -14.04 -3.88
CA TYR A 241 -2.77 -14.02 -2.42
C TYR A 241 -3.47 -12.77 -1.83
N ARG A 242 -4.17 -11.96 -2.64
CA ARG A 242 -4.96 -10.80 -2.19
C ARG A 242 -6.37 -10.88 -2.76
N GLN A 243 -7.29 -11.41 -1.97
CA GLN A 243 -8.70 -11.59 -2.33
C GLN A 243 -8.89 -12.25 -3.70
N LYS A 244 -7.94 -13.13 -4.07
CA LYS A 244 -7.96 -13.80 -5.37
C LYS A 244 -8.92 -14.96 -5.35
N ILE A 245 -9.94 -14.92 -6.21
CA ILE A 245 -10.80 -16.07 -6.46
C ILE A 245 -9.98 -17.11 -7.22
N ILE A 246 -9.71 -18.26 -6.61
CA ILE A 246 -8.94 -19.36 -7.18
C ILE A 246 -9.83 -20.48 -7.69
N TYR A 247 -11.08 -20.56 -7.20
CA TYR A 247 -12.09 -21.50 -7.64
C TYR A 247 -13.49 -20.88 -7.54
N ASN A 248 -14.35 -21.10 -8.54
CA ASN A 248 -15.72 -20.62 -8.57
C ASN A 248 -16.57 -21.53 -9.47
N LYS A 249 -17.01 -22.67 -8.91
CA LYS A 249 -17.90 -23.65 -9.58
C LYS A 249 -18.81 -24.30 -8.53
N ASN A 250 -19.94 -24.85 -8.96
CA ASN A 250 -20.85 -25.65 -8.13
C ASN A 250 -21.24 -24.97 -6.80
N LYS A 251 -21.55 -23.68 -6.83
CA LYS A 251 -21.89 -22.85 -5.65
C LYS A 251 -20.75 -22.74 -4.62
N LEU A 252 -19.56 -23.23 -4.92
CA LEU A 252 -18.37 -23.09 -4.09
C LEU A 252 -17.45 -22.00 -4.66
N ILE A 253 -17.04 -21.06 -3.80
CA ILE A 253 -16.05 -20.02 -4.12
C ILE A 253 -14.88 -20.19 -3.16
N ILE A 254 -13.66 -20.36 -3.68
CA ILE A 254 -12.44 -20.36 -2.88
C ILE A 254 -11.68 -19.09 -3.14
N ILE A 255 -11.42 -18.32 -2.08
CA ILE A 255 -10.70 -17.05 -2.14
C ILE A 255 -9.39 -17.18 -1.37
N ASN A 256 -8.29 -16.91 -2.03
CA ASN A 256 -6.98 -16.83 -1.39
C ASN A 256 -6.67 -15.37 -1.00
N ASP A 257 -6.56 -15.12 0.30
CA ASP A 257 -6.22 -13.82 0.88
C ASP A 257 -5.04 -13.94 1.87
N SER A 258 -4.12 -14.89 1.63
CA SER A 258 -3.02 -15.22 2.55
C SER A 258 -1.99 -14.10 2.74
N LYS A 259 -2.04 -13.03 1.95
CA LYS A 259 -1.28 -11.78 2.19
C LYS A 259 -1.97 -10.78 3.10
N SER A 260 -3.18 -11.05 3.58
CA SER A 260 -3.79 -10.29 4.66
C SER A 260 -3.06 -10.56 5.97
N THR A 261 -2.51 -9.52 6.56
CA THR A 261 -1.69 -9.60 7.78
C THR A 261 -2.43 -9.07 9.01
N SER A 262 -3.74 -8.83 8.88
CA SER A 262 -4.61 -8.36 9.97
C SER A 262 -6.05 -8.79 9.75
N TYR A 263 -6.81 -8.92 10.83
CA TYR A 263 -8.24 -9.21 10.76
C TYR A 263 -9.02 -8.12 10.01
N SER A 264 -8.62 -6.87 10.20
CA SER A 264 -9.25 -5.73 9.51
C SER A 264 -9.14 -5.84 7.99
N SER A 265 -8.10 -6.47 7.47
CA SER A 265 -7.90 -6.67 6.02
C SER A 265 -8.91 -7.68 5.44
N SER A 266 -9.30 -8.71 6.21
CA SER A 266 -10.23 -9.76 5.78
C SER A 266 -11.69 -9.43 6.09
N LYS A 267 -11.95 -8.42 6.93
CA LYS A 267 -13.28 -8.06 7.43
C LYS A 267 -14.31 -7.93 6.30
N GLU A 268 -13.97 -7.23 5.23
CA GLU A 268 -14.89 -6.99 4.12
C GLU A 268 -15.31 -8.28 3.41
N LEU A 269 -14.38 -9.24 3.21
CA LEU A 269 -14.72 -10.54 2.64
C LEU A 269 -15.69 -11.31 3.56
N LEU A 270 -15.45 -11.26 4.87
CA LEU A 270 -16.29 -11.92 5.85
C LEU A 270 -17.69 -11.29 5.96
N GLU A 271 -17.84 -10.03 5.58
CA GLU A 271 -19.12 -9.33 5.49
C GLU A 271 -19.84 -9.54 4.16
N MET A 272 -19.10 -9.83 3.07
CA MET A 272 -19.65 -9.99 1.71
C MET A 272 -20.29 -11.34 1.46
N TYR A 273 -19.76 -12.40 2.00
CA TYR A 273 -20.19 -13.77 1.71
C TYR A 273 -21.02 -14.37 2.86
N LYS A 274 -21.75 -15.43 2.55
CA LYS A 274 -22.49 -16.25 3.51
C LYS A 274 -21.91 -17.67 3.52
N ASN A 275 -22.15 -18.41 4.61
CA ASN A 275 -21.66 -19.79 4.79
C ASN A 275 -20.14 -19.91 4.58
N ILE A 276 -19.40 -19.07 5.30
CA ILE A 276 -17.95 -18.96 5.15
C ILE A 276 -17.24 -20.04 5.96
N HIS A 277 -16.32 -20.75 5.31
CA HIS A 277 -15.30 -21.55 5.95
C HIS A 277 -14.01 -20.77 5.92
N TRP A 278 -13.62 -20.18 7.05
CA TRP A 278 -12.47 -19.30 7.13
C TRP A 278 -11.27 -20.00 7.72
N LEU A 279 -10.27 -20.27 6.88
CA LEU A 279 -8.99 -20.86 7.30
C LEU A 279 -8.03 -19.72 7.61
N ILE A 280 -7.54 -19.66 8.84
CA ILE A 280 -6.59 -18.64 9.31
C ILE A 280 -5.37 -19.30 9.95
N GLY A 281 -4.22 -18.63 9.83
CA GLY A 281 -2.97 -19.09 10.40
C GLY A 281 -1.95 -17.95 10.53
N GLY A 282 -0.95 -18.12 11.41
CA GLY A 282 0.09 -17.12 11.67
C GLY A 282 0.00 -16.50 13.06
N ILE A 283 0.90 -15.60 13.41
CA ILE A 283 0.94 -14.91 14.71
C ILE A 283 0.15 -13.61 14.59
N PRO A 284 -0.87 -13.38 15.45
CA PRO A 284 -1.65 -12.14 15.42
C PRO A 284 -0.76 -10.94 15.77
N LYS A 285 -1.02 -9.80 15.14
CA LYS A 285 -0.39 -8.55 15.55
C LYS A 285 -0.93 -8.11 16.90
N LYS A 286 -0.08 -7.46 17.69
CA LYS A 286 -0.52 -6.83 18.93
C LYS A 286 -1.70 -5.90 18.66
N ASP A 287 -2.78 -6.03 19.43
CA ASP A 287 -4.01 -5.24 19.32
C ASP A 287 -4.85 -5.46 18.03
N ASP A 288 -4.53 -6.48 17.21
CA ASP A 288 -5.36 -6.85 16.05
C ASP A 288 -6.55 -7.70 16.52
N LYS A 289 -7.68 -7.06 16.74
CA LYS A 289 -8.92 -7.70 17.20
C LYS A 289 -9.91 -7.89 16.05
N ILE A 290 -10.66 -8.99 16.09
CA ILE A 290 -11.74 -9.25 15.14
C ILE A 290 -12.90 -8.31 15.47
N SER A 291 -13.13 -7.29 14.63
CA SER A 291 -14.21 -6.30 14.79
C SER A 291 -15.38 -6.58 13.84
N LEU A 292 -15.96 -7.78 13.91
CA LEU A 292 -17.15 -8.17 13.17
C LEU A 292 -18.40 -8.05 14.06
N SER A 293 -19.53 -7.61 13.51
CA SER A 293 -20.79 -7.65 14.25
C SER A 293 -21.30 -9.08 14.42
N LYS A 294 -22.06 -9.35 15.49
CA LYS A 294 -22.58 -10.69 15.83
C LYS A 294 -23.33 -11.35 14.66
N LYS A 295 -24.04 -10.57 13.84
CA LYS A 295 -24.78 -11.08 12.67
C LYS A 295 -23.91 -11.79 11.64
N TYR A 296 -22.66 -11.36 11.46
CA TYR A 296 -21.74 -11.99 10.49
C TYR A 296 -21.08 -13.24 11.08
N PHE A 297 -20.76 -13.25 12.37
CA PHE A 297 -20.17 -14.43 13.04
C PHE A 297 -21.03 -15.69 12.90
N ARG A 298 -22.36 -15.55 12.89
CA ARG A 298 -23.28 -16.71 12.74
C ARG A 298 -23.08 -17.47 11.43
N ASN A 299 -22.50 -16.82 10.42
CA ASN A 299 -22.31 -17.36 9.08
C ASN A 299 -20.88 -17.84 8.81
N ILE A 300 -20.01 -17.84 9.84
CA ILE A 300 -18.59 -18.14 9.69
C ILE A 300 -18.22 -19.33 10.55
N LYS A 301 -17.65 -20.37 9.92
CA LYS A 301 -16.91 -21.44 10.58
C LYS A 301 -15.43 -21.12 10.50
N ILE A 302 -14.74 -21.07 11.64
CA ILE A 302 -13.33 -20.67 11.72
C ILE A 302 -12.49 -21.92 11.96
N TYR A 303 -11.46 -22.09 11.13
CA TYR A 303 -10.45 -23.15 11.24
C TYR A 303 -9.11 -22.48 11.49
N VAL A 304 -8.53 -22.76 12.66
CA VAL A 304 -7.28 -22.12 13.10
C VAL A 304 -6.12 -23.08 12.90
N SER A 305 -5.07 -22.64 12.21
CA SER A 305 -3.82 -23.38 12.13
C SER A 305 -3.07 -23.34 13.48
N VAL A 306 -2.29 -24.38 13.80
CA VAL A 306 -1.62 -24.65 15.09
C VAL A 306 -0.81 -23.50 15.68
N SER A 307 -0.43 -22.49 14.89
CA SER A 307 0.29 -21.30 15.36
C SER A 307 -0.57 -20.29 16.15
N TYR A 308 -1.88 -20.55 16.32
CA TYR A 308 -2.82 -19.62 16.98
C TYR A 308 -3.36 -20.15 18.30
N THR A 309 -2.49 -20.57 19.21
CA THR A 309 -2.90 -21.09 20.53
C THR A 309 -3.56 -20.04 21.45
N HIS A 310 -3.62 -18.77 21.04
CA HIS A 310 -4.16 -17.68 21.88
C HIS A 310 -5.32 -16.91 21.25
N LEU A 311 -6.04 -17.48 20.31
CA LEU A 311 -7.25 -16.84 19.76
C LEU A 311 -8.42 -17.09 20.71
N THR A 312 -8.71 -16.14 21.59
CA THR A 312 -9.97 -16.12 22.32
C THR A 312 -11.09 -15.76 21.33
N LEU A 313 -11.68 -16.77 20.76
CA LEU A 313 -12.94 -16.60 20.03
C LEU A 313 -14.05 -16.34 21.05
N PRO A 314 -15.05 -15.50 20.73
CA PRO A 314 -16.24 -15.41 21.57
C PRO A 314 -16.87 -16.80 21.59
N THR A 315 -16.66 -17.52 22.71
CA THR A 315 -17.27 -18.83 22.96
C THR A 315 -18.79 -18.68 22.87
N ARG A 316 -19.44 -19.52 22.07
CA ARG A 316 -20.86 -19.76 22.22
C ARG A 316 -21.05 -20.24 23.68
N ARG A 317 -21.57 -19.41 24.55
CA ARG A 317 -22.24 -19.92 25.74
C ARG A 317 -23.45 -20.67 25.20
N GLY A 318 -23.42 -21.98 25.40
CA GLY A 318 -24.57 -22.82 25.14
C GLY A 318 -25.73 -22.38 26.06
N GLY A 319 -26.87 -22.28 25.49
CA GLY A 319 -28.16 -22.11 26.08
C GLY A 319 -29.15 -22.45 24.99
#